data_f235191009d9209a67bc84b0c201e18e
#
_entry.id   f235191009d9209a67bc84b0c201e18e
#
_cell.length_a   1.000
_cell.length_b   1.000
_cell.length_c   1.000
_cell.angle_alpha   90.00
_cell.angle_beta   90.00
_cell.angle_gamma   90.00
#
_symmetry.space_group_name_H-M   'P 1'
#
loop_
_entity.id
_entity.type
_entity.pdbx_description
1 polymer ?
#
loop_
_entity_poly.entity_id
_entity_poly.type
_entity_poly.pdbx_seq_one_letter_code
_entity_poly.pdbx_strand_id
1 'polypeptide(L)'
;MEEAAAVGPGARLVRNDGADRFDVLPLLVATDGAIAALGCDRRRLRPNIVLGDVDGLAEREWAGRALRIGEALIGILDLRERCVMTTYDPDTLEQDITVLQKIYRELGGRTALDCYVLRPGRIRVGDPVEVGDYWTFDRAASR
;
A
#
# COMPACT_ATOMS: atom_id res chain seq x y z
N MET A 1 11.19 -9.97 -20.59
CA MET A 1 11.02 -9.90 -22.07
C MET A 1 9.61 -10.21 -22.52
N GLU A 2 8.89 -11.10 -21.87
CA GLU A 2 7.48 -11.40 -22.21
C GLU A 2 6.52 -10.21 -21.98
N GLU A 3 6.71 -9.42 -20.96
CA GLU A 3 5.86 -8.25 -20.68
C GLU A 3 5.96 -7.15 -21.76
N ALA A 4 7.13 -6.95 -22.33
CA ALA A 4 7.30 -5.94 -23.38
C ALA A 4 6.60 -6.33 -24.68
N ALA A 5 6.47 -7.61 -24.96
CA ALA A 5 5.76 -8.11 -26.14
C ALA A 5 4.24 -7.92 -26.06
N ALA A 6 3.68 -7.92 -24.84
CA ALA A 6 2.25 -7.72 -24.63
C ALA A 6 1.78 -6.27 -24.87
N VAL A 7 2.70 -5.30 -24.83
CA VAL A 7 2.38 -3.87 -24.98
C VAL A 7 2.48 -3.40 -26.43
N GLY A 8 3.19 -4.12 -27.29
CA GLY A 8 3.30 -3.84 -28.72
C GLY A 8 4.73 -3.82 -29.25
N PRO A 9 4.89 -3.83 -30.58
CA PRO A 9 6.21 -3.84 -31.19
C PRO A 9 6.97 -2.54 -30.87
N GLY A 10 8.23 -2.72 -30.47
CA GLY A 10 9.10 -1.61 -30.08
C GLY A 10 8.99 -1.19 -28.61
N ALA A 11 8.09 -1.81 -27.84
CA ALA A 11 8.02 -1.59 -26.40
C ALA A 11 9.31 -2.07 -25.71
N ARG A 12 9.79 -1.30 -24.75
CA ARG A 12 10.97 -1.63 -23.95
C ARG A 12 10.77 -1.26 -22.49
N LEU A 13 11.35 -2.04 -21.62
CA LEU A 13 11.40 -1.70 -20.20
C LEU A 13 12.39 -0.56 -19.98
N VAL A 14 11.95 0.50 -19.32
CA VAL A 14 12.81 1.62 -18.92
C VAL A 14 12.68 1.83 -17.41
N ARG A 15 13.79 2.18 -16.78
CA ARG A 15 13.79 2.61 -15.40
C ARG A 15 13.33 4.08 -15.32
N ASN A 16 12.30 4.33 -14.53
CA ASN A 16 11.86 5.69 -14.20
C ASN A 16 12.18 5.98 -12.74
N ASP A 17 13.09 6.89 -12.50
CA ASP A 17 13.47 7.35 -11.16
C ASP A 17 12.81 8.70 -10.79
N GLY A 18 11.93 9.22 -11.63
CA GLY A 18 11.19 10.45 -11.38
C GLY A 18 10.17 10.32 -10.23
N ALA A 19 9.87 11.43 -9.58
CA ALA A 19 8.88 11.48 -8.51
C ALA A 19 7.44 11.23 -9.01
N ASP A 20 7.17 11.46 -10.27
CA ASP A 20 5.89 11.28 -10.96
C ASP A 20 5.49 9.82 -11.19
N ARG A 21 6.39 8.87 -10.89
CA ARG A 21 6.10 7.43 -11.01
C ARG A 21 5.08 6.91 -10.00
N PHE A 22 4.75 7.70 -8.98
CA PHE A 22 3.80 7.32 -7.93
C PHE A 22 2.55 8.19 -7.99
N ASP A 23 1.41 7.54 -7.77
CA ASP A 23 0.13 8.24 -7.68
C ASP A 23 0.05 9.13 -6.43
N VAL A 24 0.36 8.55 -5.26
CA VAL A 24 0.40 9.29 -3.98
C VAL A 24 1.76 9.14 -3.32
N LEU A 25 2.06 7.97 -2.79
CA LEU A 25 3.33 7.64 -2.15
C LEU A 25 3.88 6.30 -2.67
N PRO A 26 5.18 6.05 -2.49
CA PRO A 26 5.82 4.87 -3.07
C PRO A 26 5.34 3.54 -2.51
N LEU A 27 4.80 3.52 -1.29
CA LEU A 27 4.38 2.27 -0.63
C LEU A 27 2.94 2.34 -0.18
N LEU A 28 2.23 1.24 -0.40
CA LEU A 28 0.93 0.97 0.18
C LEU A 28 1.04 -0.26 1.09
N VAL A 29 0.72 -0.09 2.35
CA VAL A 29 0.78 -1.14 3.37
C VAL A 29 -0.62 -1.49 3.83
N ALA A 30 -1.03 -2.73 3.68
CA ALA A 30 -2.30 -3.23 4.18
C ALA A 30 -2.08 -4.14 5.40
N THR A 31 -3.14 -4.36 6.17
CA THR A 31 -3.14 -5.29 7.29
C THR A 31 -4.13 -6.43 7.06
N ASP A 32 -3.84 -7.58 7.59
CA ASP A 32 -4.73 -8.74 7.51
C ASP A 32 -6.08 -8.48 8.22
N GLY A 33 -6.07 -7.71 9.31
CA GLY A 33 -7.28 -7.31 10.01
C GLY A 33 -8.22 -6.48 9.13
N ALA A 34 -7.71 -5.48 8.43
CA ALA A 34 -8.51 -4.65 7.53
C ALA A 34 -9.01 -5.45 6.31
N ILE A 35 -8.18 -6.32 5.75
CA ILE A 35 -8.56 -7.21 4.66
C ILE A 35 -9.69 -8.14 5.08
N ALA A 36 -9.61 -8.73 6.28
CA ALA A 36 -10.66 -9.59 6.83
C ALA A 36 -11.97 -8.83 7.06
N ALA A 37 -11.88 -7.59 7.56
CA ALA A 37 -13.07 -6.74 7.77
C ALA A 37 -13.80 -6.44 6.46
N LEU A 38 -13.07 -6.26 5.36
CA LEU A 38 -13.66 -6.07 4.03
C LEU A 38 -14.17 -7.38 3.42
N GLY A 39 -13.56 -8.50 3.76
CA GLY A 39 -13.93 -9.80 3.21
C GLY A 39 -13.64 -9.95 1.71
N CYS A 40 -12.69 -9.18 1.17
CA CYS A 40 -12.30 -9.24 -0.24
C CYS A 40 -10.91 -9.83 -0.43
N ASP A 41 -10.59 -10.21 -1.66
CA ASP A 41 -9.23 -10.60 -2.04
C ASP A 41 -8.28 -9.42 -1.80
N ARG A 42 -7.20 -9.66 -1.04
CA ARG A 42 -6.19 -8.64 -0.71
C ARG A 42 -5.61 -7.94 -1.93
N ARG A 43 -5.53 -8.64 -3.06
CA ARG A 43 -4.99 -8.10 -4.31
C ARG A 43 -5.82 -6.96 -4.89
N ARG A 44 -7.11 -6.86 -4.52
CA ARG A 44 -7.97 -5.72 -4.91
C ARG A 44 -7.49 -4.40 -4.31
N LEU A 45 -6.87 -4.46 -3.15
CA LEU A 45 -6.28 -3.26 -2.50
C LEU A 45 -4.93 -2.87 -3.08
N ARG A 46 -4.27 -3.75 -3.81
CA ARG A 46 -2.97 -3.55 -4.47
C ARG A 46 -1.85 -3.16 -3.51
N PRO A 47 -1.70 -3.81 -2.36
CA PRO A 47 -0.66 -3.48 -1.41
C PRO A 47 0.71 -3.93 -1.90
N ASN A 48 1.75 -3.18 -1.52
CA ASN A 48 3.13 -3.62 -1.66
C ASN A 48 3.52 -4.55 -0.51
N ILE A 49 2.98 -4.30 0.68
CA ILE A 49 3.28 -5.05 1.90
C ILE A 49 1.96 -5.35 2.62
N VAL A 50 1.82 -6.58 3.11
CA VAL A 50 0.72 -6.98 3.98
C VAL A 50 1.28 -7.37 5.34
N LEU A 51 0.80 -6.71 6.39
CA LEU A 51 1.14 -7.02 7.76
C LEU A 51 0.17 -8.05 8.33
N GLY A 52 0.72 -9.11 8.92
CA GLY A 52 -0.05 -10.15 9.59
C GLY A 52 -0.23 -9.87 11.08
N ASP A 53 -1.15 -10.61 11.69
CA ASP A 53 -1.43 -10.58 13.13
C ASP A 53 -1.84 -9.18 13.66
N VAL A 54 -2.56 -8.42 12.84
CA VAL A 54 -3.11 -7.13 13.22
C VAL A 54 -4.59 -7.29 13.57
N ASP A 55 -4.94 -7.01 14.82
CA ASP A 55 -6.30 -7.15 15.31
C ASP A 55 -7.25 -6.07 14.72
N GLY A 56 -8.31 -6.52 14.08
CA GLY A 56 -9.37 -5.65 13.59
C GLY A 56 -8.84 -4.54 12.68
N LEU A 57 -9.16 -3.30 13.04
CA LEU A 57 -8.78 -2.10 12.29
C LEU A 57 -7.76 -1.26 13.06
N ALA A 58 -6.84 -1.88 13.78
CA ALA A 58 -5.86 -1.19 14.63
C ALA A 58 -5.00 -0.19 13.83
N GLU A 59 -4.74 -0.44 12.55
CA GLU A 59 -3.94 0.44 11.69
C GLU A 59 -4.54 1.83 11.50
N ARG A 60 -5.82 2.00 11.78
CA ARG A 60 -6.49 3.30 11.64
C ARG A 60 -5.98 4.35 12.63
N GLU A 61 -5.29 3.92 13.69
CA GLU A 61 -4.68 4.78 14.71
C GLU A 61 -3.17 5.04 14.44
N TRP A 62 -2.63 4.56 13.31
CA TRP A 62 -1.19 4.61 13.07
C TRP A 62 -0.72 5.79 12.20
N ALA A 63 -1.61 6.65 11.75
CA ALA A 63 -1.23 7.81 10.95
C ALA A 63 -0.15 8.66 11.66
N GLY A 64 0.90 9.01 10.93
CA GLY A 64 2.03 9.77 11.45
C GLY A 64 3.07 8.95 12.23
N ARG A 65 2.86 7.67 12.47
CA ARG A 65 3.79 6.80 13.18
C ARG A 65 4.76 6.12 12.22
N ALA A 66 5.86 5.62 12.76
CA ALA A 66 6.83 4.84 12.00
C ALA A 66 6.62 3.34 12.19
N LEU A 67 6.83 2.57 11.12
CA LEU A 67 6.90 1.12 11.15
C LEU A 67 8.34 0.67 10.99
N ARG A 68 8.81 -0.15 11.90
CA ARG A 68 10.05 -0.90 11.72
C ARG A 68 9.70 -2.27 11.17
N ILE A 69 10.22 -2.59 9.98
CA ILE A 69 10.04 -3.88 9.31
C ILE A 69 11.41 -4.41 8.93
N GLY A 70 11.85 -5.50 9.53
CA GLY A 70 13.20 -6.01 9.29
C GLY A 70 14.26 -4.92 9.51
N GLU A 71 15.04 -4.62 8.47
CA GLU A 71 16.05 -3.56 8.50
C GLU A 71 15.53 -2.19 8.07
N ALA A 72 14.30 -2.11 7.54
CA ALA A 72 13.73 -0.88 7.02
C ALA A 72 12.93 -0.10 8.07
N LEU A 73 12.93 1.23 7.92
CA LEU A 73 12.05 2.12 8.66
C LEU A 73 11.13 2.84 7.68
N ILE A 74 9.84 2.75 7.91
CA ILE A 74 8.79 3.25 7.04
C ILE A 74 7.93 4.24 7.80
N GLY A 75 7.72 5.44 7.25
CA GLY A 75 6.82 6.44 7.81
C GLY A 75 5.41 6.27 7.25
N ILE A 76 4.42 6.26 8.12
CA ILE A 76 3.01 6.23 7.75
C ILE A 76 2.52 7.66 7.62
N LEU A 77 2.03 8.04 6.44
CA LEU A 77 1.40 9.34 6.25
C LEU A 77 -0.03 9.31 6.79
N ASP A 78 -0.89 8.50 6.18
CA ASP A 78 -2.32 8.38 6.52
C ASP A 78 -2.91 7.15 5.83
N LEU A 79 -4.19 6.91 6.07
CA LEU A 79 -4.99 5.97 5.30
C LEU A 79 -5.17 6.47 3.86
N ARG A 80 -5.11 5.55 2.93
CA ARG A 80 -5.31 5.86 1.50
C ARG A 80 -6.78 5.95 1.14
N GLU A 81 -7.16 7.05 0.50
CA GLU A 81 -8.44 7.12 -0.19
C GLU A 81 -8.47 6.16 -1.38
N ARG A 82 -9.50 5.34 -1.47
CA ARG A 82 -9.60 4.28 -2.47
C ARG A 82 -10.44 4.70 -3.67
N CYS A 83 -10.08 4.16 -4.81
CA CYS A 83 -10.72 4.47 -6.09
C CYS A 83 -11.29 3.22 -6.76
N VAL A 84 -11.85 3.40 -7.93
CA VAL A 84 -12.47 2.37 -8.76
C VAL A 84 -11.55 1.15 -9.03
N MET A 85 -10.24 1.31 -8.93
CA MET A 85 -9.31 0.20 -9.16
C MET A 85 -9.51 -0.98 -8.21
N THR A 86 -10.06 -0.74 -7.02
CA THR A 86 -10.40 -1.81 -6.07
C THR A 86 -11.56 -2.70 -6.53
N THR A 87 -12.36 -2.22 -7.48
CA THR A 87 -13.55 -2.93 -7.98
C THR A 87 -13.24 -4.00 -9.00
N TYR A 88 -12.05 -4.00 -9.61
CA TYR A 88 -11.69 -4.95 -10.64
C TYR A 88 -11.12 -6.23 -10.02
N ASP A 89 -11.65 -7.37 -10.45
CA ASP A 89 -11.11 -8.67 -10.08
C ASP A 89 -9.68 -8.80 -10.62
N PRO A 90 -8.70 -9.21 -9.79
CA PRO A 90 -7.31 -9.26 -10.23
C PRO A 90 -7.01 -10.35 -11.26
N ASP A 91 -7.87 -11.34 -11.40
CA ASP A 91 -7.70 -12.45 -12.36
C ASP A 91 -8.54 -12.26 -13.62
N THR A 92 -9.82 -11.91 -13.46
CA THR A 92 -10.78 -11.84 -14.57
C THR A 92 -10.98 -10.43 -15.13
N LEU A 93 -10.61 -9.40 -14.38
CA LEU A 93 -10.87 -7.98 -14.64
C LEU A 93 -12.37 -7.62 -14.67
N GLU A 94 -13.25 -8.53 -14.24
CA GLU A 94 -14.64 -8.20 -14.04
C GLU A 94 -14.81 -7.16 -12.94
N GLN A 95 -15.69 -6.21 -13.17
CA GLN A 95 -15.92 -5.12 -12.23
C GLN A 95 -17.03 -5.46 -11.24
N ASP A 96 -16.73 -5.30 -9.95
CA ASP A 96 -17.68 -5.38 -8.85
C ASP A 96 -17.65 -4.08 -8.05
N ILE A 97 -18.56 -3.17 -8.34
CA ILE A 97 -18.65 -1.87 -7.68
C ILE A 97 -18.99 -1.97 -6.20
N THR A 98 -19.55 -3.09 -5.76
CA THR A 98 -19.92 -3.28 -4.35
C THR A 98 -18.72 -3.28 -3.42
N VAL A 99 -17.53 -3.63 -3.93
CA VAL A 99 -16.28 -3.57 -3.17
C VAL A 99 -15.98 -2.15 -2.72
N LEU A 100 -16.01 -1.18 -3.64
CA LEU A 100 -15.77 0.22 -3.32
C LEU A 100 -16.89 0.82 -2.48
N GLN A 101 -18.15 0.47 -2.77
CA GLN A 101 -19.29 0.87 -1.96
C GLN A 101 -19.15 0.42 -0.51
N LYS A 102 -18.66 -0.81 -0.28
CA LYS A 102 -18.41 -1.33 1.07
C LYS A 102 -17.29 -0.54 1.77
N ILE A 103 -16.20 -0.23 1.06
CA ILE A 103 -15.11 0.58 1.60
C ILE A 103 -15.63 1.96 2.05
N TYR A 104 -16.46 2.60 1.23
CA TYR A 104 -17.06 3.90 1.60
C TYR A 104 -18.02 3.78 2.78
N ARG A 105 -18.90 2.80 2.77
CA ARG A 105 -19.91 2.61 3.81
C ARG A 105 -19.31 2.26 5.17
N GLU A 106 -18.31 1.36 5.19
CA GLU A 106 -17.77 0.79 6.43
C GLU A 106 -16.48 1.47 6.90
N LEU A 107 -15.69 2.01 5.97
CA LEU A 107 -14.36 2.57 6.25
C LEU A 107 -14.18 4.02 5.80
N GLY A 108 -15.27 4.72 5.48
CA GLY A 108 -15.21 6.12 5.06
C GLY A 108 -14.45 6.36 3.75
N GLY A 109 -14.34 5.35 2.88
CA GLY A 109 -13.65 5.44 1.61
C GLY A 109 -12.13 5.25 1.69
N ARG A 110 -11.58 4.94 2.87
CA ARG A 110 -10.14 4.91 3.12
C ARG A 110 -9.73 3.60 3.78
N THR A 111 -8.75 2.93 3.19
CA THR A 111 -8.15 1.71 3.74
C THR A 111 -6.77 1.48 3.15
N ALA A 112 -5.93 0.74 3.86
CA ALA A 112 -4.50 0.64 3.68
C ALA A 112 -3.77 1.98 3.94
N LEU A 113 -2.48 1.90 4.14
CA LEU A 113 -1.66 3.00 4.62
C LEU A 113 -0.75 3.49 3.51
N ASP A 114 -0.82 4.78 3.22
CA ASP A 114 0.18 5.46 2.41
C ASP A 114 1.45 5.65 3.22
N CYS A 115 2.54 5.08 2.73
CA CYS A 115 3.80 5.03 3.45
C CYS A 115 4.96 5.54 2.62
N TYR A 116 5.97 6.05 3.33
CA TYR A 116 7.20 6.58 2.79
C TYR A 116 8.41 5.88 3.42
N VAL A 117 9.45 5.60 2.64
CA VAL A 117 10.67 4.97 3.17
C VAL A 117 11.51 6.03 3.88
N LEU A 118 11.65 5.91 5.20
CA LEU A 118 12.51 6.77 6.02
C LEU A 118 13.96 6.28 6.00
N ARG A 119 14.13 4.98 6.12
CA ARG A 119 15.44 4.32 6.02
C ARG A 119 15.29 3.04 5.23
N PRO A 120 16.01 2.89 4.11
CA PRO A 120 15.96 1.67 3.33
C PRO A 120 16.62 0.51 4.08
N GLY A 121 16.22 -0.69 3.74
CA GLY A 121 16.76 -1.91 4.33
C GLY A 121 16.07 -3.12 3.72
N ARG A 122 16.67 -4.29 3.97
CA ARG A 122 16.12 -5.55 3.50
C ARG A 122 14.95 -5.97 4.38
N ILE A 123 13.87 -6.37 3.74
CA ILE A 123 12.71 -6.98 4.40
C ILE A 123 12.40 -8.33 3.77
N ARG A 124 11.88 -9.25 4.58
CA ARG A 124 11.48 -10.59 4.14
C ARG A 124 10.13 -10.93 4.76
N VAL A 125 9.39 -11.78 4.07
CA VAL A 125 8.17 -12.37 4.65
C VAL A 125 8.55 -13.12 5.93
N GLY A 126 7.81 -12.84 7.01
CA GLY A 126 8.07 -13.37 8.33
C GLY A 126 8.89 -12.45 9.24
N ASP A 127 9.45 -11.36 8.73
CA ASP A 127 10.16 -10.39 9.57
C ASP A 127 9.23 -9.75 10.61
N PRO A 128 9.72 -9.47 11.82
CA PRO A 128 8.94 -8.77 12.84
C PRO A 128 8.62 -7.35 12.41
N VAL A 129 7.43 -6.88 12.82
CA VAL A 129 6.96 -5.52 12.57
C VAL A 129 6.67 -4.85 13.90
N GLU A 130 7.21 -3.65 14.08
CA GLU A 130 6.95 -2.82 15.27
C GLU A 130 6.36 -1.48 14.84
N VAL A 131 5.29 -1.08 15.52
CA VAL A 131 4.74 0.27 15.39
C VAL A 131 5.49 1.16 16.38
N GLY A 132 6.29 2.07 15.85
CA GLY A 132 7.12 2.98 16.64
C GLY A 132 6.47 4.33 16.90
N ASP A 133 7.30 5.28 17.27
CA ASP A 133 6.88 6.66 17.58
C ASP A 133 6.48 7.43 16.33
N TYR A 134 5.98 8.65 16.54
CA TYR A 134 5.68 9.58 15.45
C TYR A 134 6.95 10.01 14.73
N TRP A 135 6.87 10.14 13.42
CA TRP A 135 7.96 10.66 12.61
C TRP A 135 7.61 12.05 12.07
N THR A 136 8.62 12.86 11.81
CA THR A 136 8.47 14.15 11.17
C THR A 136 9.16 14.12 9.81
N PHE A 137 8.47 14.65 8.81
CA PHE A 137 9.07 14.82 7.48
C PHE A 137 10.00 16.04 7.49
N ASP A 138 11.29 15.81 7.44
CA ASP A 138 12.27 16.88 7.27
C ASP A 138 12.48 17.17 5.79
N ARG A 139 11.89 18.26 5.31
CA ARG A 139 12.06 18.74 3.94
C ARG A 139 13.51 19.09 3.59
N ALA A 140 14.36 19.34 4.58
CA ALA A 140 15.75 19.69 4.37
C ALA A 140 16.62 18.50 3.95
N ALA A 141 16.23 17.28 4.30
CA ALA A 141 16.96 16.06 3.94
C ALA A 141 16.67 15.54 2.51
N SER A 142 15.73 16.17 1.79
CA SER A 142 15.27 15.74 0.45
C SER A 142 15.89 16.54 -0.69
N ARG A 143 16.94 17.32 -0.43
CA ARG A 143 17.63 18.12 -1.46
C ARG A 143 18.99 17.54 -1.83
#